data_f0418e8f13d76cddb3f4a3b496b76274
#
_entry.id   f0418e8f13d76cddb3f4a3b496b76274
#
_cell.length_a   1.000
_cell.length_b   1.000
_cell.length_c   1.000
_cell.angle_alpha   90.00
_cell.angle_beta   90.00
_cell.angle_gamma   90.00
#
_symmetry.space_group_name_H-M   'P 1'
#
loop_
_entity.id
_entity.type
_entity.pdbx_description
1 polymer ?
#
loop_
_entity_poly.entity_id
_entity_poly.type
_entity_poly.pdbx_seq_one_letter_code
_entity_poly.pdbx_strand_id
1 'polypeptide(L)'
;MRGLFFTCEGVEGSGKTTQLRRLATSLRHAGQPVMETREPGGTSLGEAIRSMLLMTRDQEMAAEAELFLYLASRAQLSRECIRPSLEAGIIVVCDRFADATVAYQGHGRGLDLRRIATMNRVATGGLTPDLTILLDLDPREGLRRVKARGQVSLPEPFLDRLESEALEFHDRVREGYLHLAREEPHRFLVVDATRQEETIAGEIWQRVEPLIGSWAVQGERR
;
A
#
# COMPACT_ATOMS: atom_id res chain seq x y z
N MET A 1 0.58 -24.64 3.66
CA MET A 1 -0.45 -23.73 3.08
C MET A 1 0.18 -22.39 2.82
N ARG A 2 -0.18 -21.67 1.75
CA ARG A 2 0.32 -20.32 1.48
C ARG A 2 -0.15 -19.36 2.58
N GLY A 3 0.72 -18.47 3.06
CA GLY A 3 0.37 -17.38 3.96
C GLY A 3 -0.63 -16.40 3.35
N LEU A 4 -1.24 -15.55 4.17
CA LEU A 4 -2.16 -14.49 3.73
C LEU A 4 -1.38 -13.22 3.37
N PHE A 5 -1.88 -12.47 2.39
CA PHE A 5 -1.27 -11.24 1.93
C PHE A 5 -2.24 -10.06 2.11
N PHE A 6 -1.88 -9.11 2.99
CA PHE A 6 -2.65 -7.92 3.27
C PHE A 6 -1.90 -6.67 2.81
N THR A 7 -2.60 -5.73 2.19
CA THR A 7 -2.04 -4.44 1.82
C THR A 7 -2.81 -3.30 2.48
N CYS A 8 -2.14 -2.19 2.72
CA CYS A 8 -2.76 -0.96 3.21
C CYS A 8 -2.55 0.15 2.20
N GLU A 9 -3.63 0.75 1.76
CA GLU A 9 -3.67 1.75 0.70
C GLU A 9 -4.38 3.03 1.17
N GLY A 10 -4.25 4.10 0.42
CA GLY A 10 -4.85 5.40 0.70
C GLY A 10 -3.89 6.56 0.39
N VAL A 11 -4.43 7.78 0.40
CA VAL A 11 -3.65 9.01 0.13
C VAL A 11 -2.60 9.27 1.22
N GLU A 12 -1.73 10.24 1.00
CA GLU A 12 -0.75 10.71 1.98
C GLU A 12 -1.44 11.15 3.27
N GLY A 13 -0.81 10.92 4.41
CA GLY A 13 -1.36 11.32 5.72
C GLY A 13 -2.56 10.50 6.22
N SER A 14 -3.02 9.46 5.49
CA SER A 14 -4.18 8.64 5.89
C SER A 14 -3.92 7.71 7.09
N GLY A 15 -2.67 7.55 7.53
CA GLY A 15 -2.34 6.73 8.71
C GLY A 15 -1.94 5.29 8.41
N LYS A 16 -1.67 4.93 7.14
CA LYS A 16 -1.30 3.57 6.70
C LYS A 16 -0.26 2.90 7.58
N THR A 17 0.88 3.53 7.74
CA THR A 17 2.01 2.96 8.51
C THR A 17 1.63 2.68 9.97
N THR A 18 0.82 3.55 10.59
CA THR A 18 0.31 3.34 11.96
C THR A 18 -0.58 2.11 12.03
N GLN A 19 -1.56 2.01 11.13
CA GLN A 19 -2.51 0.90 11.11
C GLN A 19 -1.85 -0.43 10.73
N LEU A 20 -0.90 -0.42 9.81
CA LEU A 20 -0.11 -1.61 9.48
C LEU A 20 0.68 -2.15 10.66
N ARG A 21 1.37 -1.28 11.43
CA ARG A 21 2.10 -1.69 12.63
C ARG A 21 1.17 -2.26 13.70
N ARG A 22 -0.02 -1.65 13.89
CA ARG A 22 -1.04 -2.17 14.81
C ARG A 22 -1.54 -3.54 14.36
N LEU A 23 -1.85 -3.70 13.07
CA LEU A 23 -2.26 -4.99 12.50
C LEU A 23 -1.17 -6.05 12.68
N ALA A 24 0.08 -5.74 12.33
CA ALA A 24 1.19 -6.67 12.50
C ALA A 24 1.38 -7.09 13.96
N THR A 25 1.21 -6.16 14.90
CA THR A 25 1.26 -6.44 16.34
C THR A 25 0.11 -7.38 16.76
N SER A 26 -1.12 -7.11 16.33
CA SER A 26 -2.28 -7.95 16.64
C SER A 26 -2.13 -9.37 16.06
N LEU A 27 -1.62 -9.48 14.83
CA LEU A 27 -1.33 -10.76 14.20
C LEU A 27 -0.29 -11.58 15.01
N ARG A 28 0.79 -10.93 15.46
CA ARG A 28 1.81 -11.59 16.30
C ARG A 28 1.25 -12.02 17.65
N HIS A 29 0.42 -11.21 18.29
CA HIS A 29 -0.28 -11.58 19.53
C HIS A 29 -1.23 -12.77 19.32
N ALA A 30 -1.79 -12.91 18.14
CA ALA A 30 -2.57 -14.09 17.74
C ALA A 30 -1.70 -15.30 17.33
N GLY A 31 -0.38 -15.26 17.59
CA GLY A 31 0.55 -16.36 17.32
C GLY A 31 0.95 -16.53 15.85
N GLN A 32 0.65 -15.55 14.99
CA GLN A 32 0.94 -15.67 13.56
C GLN A 32 2.35 -15.14 13.23
N PRO A 33 3.13 -15.82 12.37
CA PRO A 33 4.35 -15.27 11.81
C PRO A 33 4.02 -14.17 10.81
N VAL A 34 4.64 -12.99 10.96
CA VAL A 34 4.34 -11.79 10.15
C VAL A 34 5.60 -11.18 9.58
N MET A 35 5.61 -10.94 8.27
CA MET A 35 6.55 -10.09 7.57
C MET A 35 5.89 -8.74 7.24
N GLU A 36 6.56 -7.65 7.64
CA GLU A 36 6.18 -6.29 7.28
C GLU A 36 7.06 -5.79 6.15
N THR A 37 6.47 -5.14 5.15
CA THR A 37 7.20 -4.52 4.03
C THR A 37 6.45 -3.30 3.49
N ARG A 38 7.05 -2.62 2.48
CA ARG A 38 6.46 -1.45 1.84
C ARG A 38 6.88 -1.32 0.39
N GLU A 39 6.11 -0.58 -0.39
CA GLU A 39 6.46 -0.11 -1.73
C GLU A 39 6.44 1.44 -1.82
N PRO A 40 7.35 2.03 -2.61
CA PRO A 40 8.55 1.39 -3.15
C PRO A 40 9.56 1.09 -2.05
N GLY A 41 10.34 0.01 -2.20
CA GLY A 41 11.34 -0.38 -1.19
C GLY A 41 11.32 -1.86 -0.84
N GLY A 42 11.78 -2.19 0.38
CA GLY A 42 11.76 -3.54 0.94
C GLY A 42 12.83 -4.50 0.42
N THR A 43 13.66 -4.10 -0.54
CA THR A 43 14.83 -4.80 -1.05
C THR A 43 15.94 -3.80 -1.35
N SER A 44 17.19 -4.23 -1.48
CA SER A 44 18.30 -3.33 -1.81
C SER A 44 18.05 -2.54 -3.10
N LEU A 45 17.58 -3.21 -4.14
CA LEU A 45 17.19 -2.55 -5.39
C LEU A 45 15.97 -1.63 -5.20
N GLY A 46 14.98 -2.09 -4.47
CA GLY A 46 13.78 -1.30 -4.17
C GLY A 46 14.07 -0.01 -3.41
N GLU A 47 15.00 -0.03 -2.45
CA GLU A 47 15.42 1.19 -1.71
C GLU A 47 16.20 2.16 -2.60
N ALA A 48 17.04 1.67 -3.51
CA ALA A 48 17.70 2.52 -4.50
C ALA A 48 16.68 3.21 -5.42
N ILE A 49 15.69 2.45 -5.92
CA ILE A 49 14.59 2.98 -6.73
C ILE A 49 13.75 3.98 -5.93
N ARG A 50 13.46 3.69 -4.65
CA ARG A 50 12.75 4.62 -3.76
C ARG A 50 13.47 5.96 -3.67
N SER A 51 14.79 5.94 -3.50
CA SER A 51 15.59 7.16 -3.47
C SER A 51 15.43 7.96 -4.77
N MET A 52 15.49 7.31 -5.93
CA MET A 52 15.26 7.97 -7.23
C MET A 52 13.87 8.58 -7.33
N LEU A 53 12.82 7.86 -6.88
CA LEU A 53 11.43 8.31 -6.97
C LEU A 53 11.12 9.51 -6.06
N LEU A 54 11.73 9.58 -4.87
CA LEU A 54 11.40 10.57 -3.85
C LEU A 54 12.30 11.81 -3.86
N MET A 55 13.57 11.69 -4.30
CA MET A 55 14.58 12.76 -4.15
C MET A 55 14.68 13.72 -5.34
N THR A 56 14.08 13.41 -6.48
CA THR A 56 14.21 14.22 -7.71
C THR A 56 13.21 15.38 -7.72
N ARG A 57 13.47 16.44 -6.92
CA ARG A 57 12.64 17.67 -6.94
C ARG A 57 12.88 18.55 -8.18
N ASP A 58 14.11 18.53 -8.73
CA ASP A 58 14.55 19.45 -9.77
C ASP A 58 14.50 18.83 -11.19
N GLN A 59 14.09 17.59 -11.33
CA GLN A 59 13.99 16.92 -12.62
C GLN A 59 12.55 16.47 -12.88
N GLU A 60 12.00 16.93 -13.99
CA GLU A 60 10.74 16.39 -14.49
C GLU A 60 10.92 14.89 -14.81
N MET A 61 10.13 14.06 -14.15
CA MET A 61 10.09 12.62 -14.43
C MET A 61 8.88 12.33 -15.30
N ALA A 62 9.10 11.77 -16.49
CA ALA A 62 8.01 11.30 -17.34
C ALA A 62 7.13 10.28 -16.59
N ALA A 63 5.82 10.33 -16.79
CA ALA A 63 4.87 9.45 -16.10
C ALA A 63 5.17 7.97 -16.37
N GLU A 64 5.62 7.62 -17.56
CA GLU A 64 6.03 6.27 -17.92
C GLU A 64 7.31 5.84 -17.19
N ALA A 65 8.28 6.74 -17.01
CA ALA A 65 9.51 6.46 -16.27
C ALA A 65 9.17 6.19 -14.77
N GLU A 66 8.30 7.02 -14.20
CA GLU A 66 7.76 6.83 -12.84
C GLU A 66 7.10 5.46 -12.71
N LEU A 67 6.20 5.11 -13.65
CA LEU A 67 5.53 3.81 -13.69
C LEU A 67 6.54 2.65 -13.73
N PHE A 68 7.53 2.70 -14.61
CA PHE A 68 8.52 1.63 -14.76
C PHE A 68 9.37 1.46 -13.50
N LEU A 69 9.71 2.52 -12.80
CA LEU A 69 10.44 2.45 -11.54
C LEU A 69 9.60 1.78 -10.44
N TYR A 70 8.32 2.13 -10.30
CA TYR A 70 7.43 1.45 -9.37
C TYR A 70 7.28 -0.04 -9.70
N LEU A 71 7.10 -0.39 -10.97
CA LEU A 71 6.99 -1.78 -11.42
C LEU A 71 8.29 -2.57 -11.19
N ALA A 72 9.45 -1.97 -11.41
CA ALA A 72 10.75 -2.62 -11.15
C ALA A 72 10.94 -2.92 -9.66
N SER A 73 10.65 -1.94 -8.78
CA SER A 73 10.69 -2.14 -7.32
C SER A 73 9.73 -3.26 -6.88
N ARG A 74 8.51 -3.26 -7.40
CA ARG A 74 7.48 -4.28 -7.13
C ARG A 74 7.88 -5.66 -7.57
N ALA A 75 8.42 -5.79 -8.77
CA ALA A 75 8.86 -7.08 -9.31
C ALA A 75 9.95 -7.70 -8.43
N GLN A 76 10.93 -6.89 -8.00
CA GLN A 76 11.98 -7.36 -7.11
C GLN A 76 11.42 -7.77 -5.74
N LEU A 77 10.60 -6.92 -5.12
CA LEU A 77 10.00 -7.19 -3.81
C LEU A 77 9.10 -8.43 -3.85
N SER A 78 8.28 -8.58 -4.88
CA SER A 78 7.40 -9.74 -5.04
C SER A 78 8.18 -11.04 -5.13
N ARG A 79 9.28 -11.06 -5.89
CA ARG A 79 10.10 -12.26 -6.11
C ARG A 79 11.00 -12.59 -4.94
N GLU A 80 11.63 -11.57 -4.34
CA GLU A 80 12.68 -11.76 -3.33
C GLU A 80 12.10 -11.97 -1.92
N CYS A 81 11.00 -11.29 -1.60
CA CYS A 81 10.46 -11.25 -0.25
C CYS A 81 9.03 -11.79 -0.13
N ILE A 82 8.07 -11.25 -0.91
CA ILE A 82 6.66 -11.54 -0.64
C ILE A 82 6.35 -13.01 -0.94
N ARG A 83 6.67 -13.50 -2.16
CA ARG A 83 6.38 -14.89 -2.55
C ARG A 83 7.02 -15.93 -1.63
N PRO A 84 8.34 -15.86 -1.34
CA PRO A 84 8.96 -16.83 -0.44
C PRO A 84 8.34 -16.84 0.96
N SER A 85 7.97 -15.66 1.49
CA SER A 85 7.30 -15.56 2.78
C SER A 85 5.92 -16.20 2.77
N LEU A 86 5.12 -15.92 1.73
CA LEU A 86 3.82 -16.56 1.58
C LEU A 86 3.92 -18.08 1.41
N GLU A 87 4.88 -18.56 0.64
CA GLU A 87 5.14 -19.99 0.45
C GLU A 87 5.56 -20.68 1.75
N ALA A 88 6.28 -19.95 2.62
CA ALA A 88 6.64 -20.41 3.97
C ALA A 88 5.49 -20.34 4.98
N GLY A 89 4.27 -19.93 4.57
CA GLY A 89 3.13 -19.79 5.47
C GLY A 89 3.16 -18.54 6.35
N ILE A 90 3.99 -17.56 6.01
CA ILE A 90 4.10 -16.28 6.74
C ILE A 90 3.04 -15.31 6.20
N ILE A 91 2.35 -14.62 7.11
CA ILE A 91 1.44 -13.54 6.74
C ILE A 91 2.28 -12.32 6.33
N VAL A 92 2.01 -11.76 5.17
CA VAL A 92 2.67 -10.56 4.67
C VAL A 92 1.74 -9.36 4.81
N VAL A 93 2.22 -8.28 5.42
CA VAL A 93 1.55 -6.97 5.46
C VAL A 93 2.41 -5.95 4.73
N CYS A 94 1.84 -5.24 3.76
CA CYS A 94 2.58 -4.34 2.87
C CYS A 94 1.95 -2.94 2.82
N ASP A 95 2.77 -1.90 3.07
CA ASP A 95 2.37 -0.50 2.88
C ASP A 95 2.48 -0.18 1.39
N ARG A 96 1.35 -0.15 0.71
CA ARG A 96 1.14 -0.05 -0.74
C ARG A 96 1.55 -1.30 -1.53
N PHE A 97 0.85 -1.52 -2.65
CA PHE A 97 1.16 -2.56 -3.64
C PHE A 97 0.62 -2.15 -5.02
N ALA A 98 0.14 -3.11 -5.82
CA ALA A 98 -0.30 -2.90 -7.19
C ALA A 98 -1.44 -1.87 -7.34
N ASP A 99 -2.33 -1.77 -6.35
CA ASP A 99 -3.45 -0.83 -6.35
C ASP A 99 -2.98 0.62 -6.32
N ALA A 100 -1.85 0.92 -5.64
CA ALA A 100 -1.23 2.24 -5.65
C ALA A 100 -0.86 2.70 -7.07
N THR A 101 -0.33 1.81 -7.92
CA THR A 101 0.02 2.17 -9.30
C THR A 101 -1.20 2.49 -10.14
N VAL A 102 -2.32 1.77 -9.94
CA VAL A 102 -3.58 2.10 -10.63
C VAL A 102 -4.10 3.47 -10.19
N ALA A 103 -4.04 3.77 -8.89
CA ALA A 103 -4.49 5.05 -8.36
C ALA A 103 -3.59 6.22 -8.79
N TYR A 104 -2.26 6.10 -8.60
CA TYR A 104 -1.32 7.20 -8.83
C TYR A 104 -0.96 7.38 -10.30
N GLN A 105 -0.45 6.34 -10.96
CA GLN A 105 -0.03 6.44 -12.35
C GLN A 105 -1.21 6.36 -13.31
N GLY A 106 -2.25 5.57 -12.97
CA GLY A 106 -3.48 5.48 -13.76
C GLY A 106 -4.34 6.72 -13.61
N HIS A 107 -5.02 6.86 -12.49
CA HIS A 107 -5.97 7.98 -12.28
C HIS A 107 -5.26 9.31 -12.06
N GLY A 108 -4.19 9.34 -11.26
CA GLY A 108 -3.40 10.54 -10.97
C GLY A 108 -2.72 11.12 -12.20
N ARG A 109 -1.89 10.34 -12.90
CA ARG A 109 -1.13 10.75 -14.11
C ARG A 109 -1.91 10.60 -15.41
N GLY A 110 -3.03 9.88 -15.43
CA GLY A 110 -3.85 9.68 -16.63
C GLY A 110 -3.31 8.61 -17.59
N LEU A 111 -2.45 7.69 -17.15
CA LEU A 111 -1.98 6.60 -17.97
C LEU A 111 -3.05 5.52 -18.18
N ASP A 112 -2.95 4.79 -19.29
CA ASP A 112 -3.90 3.73 -19.68
C ASP A 112 -4.00 2.62 -18.62
N LEU A 113 -5.17 2.47 -18.00
CA LEU A 113 -5.44 1.51 -16.94
C LEU A 113 -5.26 0.06 -17.38
N ARG A 114 -5.58 -0.28 -18.65
CA ARG A 114 -5.44 -1.65 -19.17
C ARG A 114 -3.96 -2.03 -19.30
N ARG A 115 -3.13 -1.07 -19.75
CA ARG A 115 -1.67 -1.27 -19.80
C ARG A 115 -1.11 -1.44 -18.41
N ILE A 116 -1.50 -0.59 -17.45
CA ILE A 116 -1.08 -0.69 -16.05
C ILE A 116 -1.46 -2.05 -15.45
N ALA A 117 -2.69 -2.51 -15.65
CA ALA A 117 -3.13 -3.82 -15.17
C ALA A 117 -2.27 -4.98 -15.73
N THR A 118 -1.95 -4.91 -17.04
CA THR A 118 -1.08 -5.90 -17.68
C THR A 118 0.34 -5.88 -17.10
N MET A 119 0.93 -4.70 -16.94
CA MET A 119 2.29 -4.53 -16.41
C MET A 119 2.36 -4.92 -14.94
N ASN A 120 1.36 -4.56 -14.12
CA ASN A 120 1.24 -5.00 -12.74
C ASN A 120 1.21 -6.52 -12.64
N ARG A 121 0.43 -7.20 -13.49
CA ARG A 121 0.37 -8.66 -13.51
C ARG A 121 1.72 -9.28 -13.84
N VAL A 122 2.50 -8.69 -14.76
CA VAL A 122 3.86 -9.14 -15.06
C VAL A 122 4.78 -8.90 -13.85
N ALA A 123 4.78 -7.70 -13.27
CA ALA A 123 5.64 -7.33 -12.14
C ALA A 123 5.35 -8.18 -10.90
N THR A 124 4.08 -8.44 -10.59
CA THR A 124 3.68 -9.26 -9.43
C THR A 124 3.74 -10.76 -9.73
N GLY A 125 3.87 -11.17 -11.01
CA GLY A 125 3.68 -12.54 -11.44
C GLY A 125 2.26 -13.04 -11.15
N GLY A 126 1.25 -12.17 -11.19
CA GLY A 126 -0.13 -12.47 -10.90
C GLY A 126 -0.49 -12.53 -9.41
N LEU A 127 0.41 -12.14 -8.50
CA LEU A 127 0.11 -12.05 -7.08
C LEU A 127 -0.87 -10.90 -6.83
N THR A 128 -1.95 -11.20 -6.09
CA THR A 128 -2.96 -10.23 -5.62
C THR A 128 -3.10 -10.33 -4.10
N PRO A 129 -3.39 -9.24 -3.38
CA PRO A 129 -3.71 -9.29 -1.96
C PRO A 129 -4.98 -10.08 -1.67
N ASP A 130 -4.99 -10.81 -0.56
CA ASP A 130 -6.19 -11.46 -0.02
C ASP A 130 -7.16 -10.42 0.60
N LEU A 131 -6.59 -9.29 1.08
CA LEU A 131 -7.34 -8.12 1.56
C LEU A 131 -6.52 -6.85 1.33
N THR A 132 -7.16 -5.83 0.74
CA THR A 132 -6.65 -4.45 0.67
C THR A 132 -7.42 -3.57 1.65
N ILE A 133 -6.74 -2.99 2.62
CA ILE A 133 -7.28 -2.04 3.58
C ILE A 133 -7.10 -0.64 2.99
N LEU A 134 -8.18 -0.02 2.55
CA LEU A 134 -8.19 1.33 2.02
C LEU A 134 -8.56 2.33 3.12
N LEU A 135 -7.60 3.13 3.56
CA LEU A 135 -7.84 4.23 4.49
C LEU A 135 -8.29 5.47 3.70
N ASP A 136 -9.61 5.66 3.63
CA ASP A 136 -10.20 6.79 2.91
C ASP A 136 -10.09 8.07 3.73
N LEU A 137 -9.46 9.09 3.13
CA LEU A 137 -9.26 10.41 3.73
C LEU A 137 -9.38 11.49 2.66
N ASP A 138 -9.96 12.63 3.00
CA ASP A 138 -9.87 13.83 2.16
C ASP A 138 -8.40 14.21 1.94
N PRO A 139 -7.93 14.36 0.69
CA PRO A 139 -6.55 14.71 0.40
C PRO A 139 -6.06 15.99 1.08
N ARG A 140 -6.94 16.99 1.24
CA ARG A 140 -6.60 18.25 1.96
C ARG A 140 -6.21 17.98 3.40
N GLU A 141 -6.97 17.12 4.08
CA GLU A 141 -6.68 16.72 5.45
C GLU A 141 -5.40 15.88 5.51
N GLY A 142 -5.20 14.97 4.55
CA GLY A 142 -4.00 14.17 4.43
C GLY A 142 -2.74 15.02 4.31
N LEU A 143 -2.72 15.97 3.37
CA LEU A 143 -1.60 16.90 3.16
C LEU A 143 -1.38 17.81 4.38
N ARG A 144 -2.46 18.24 5.06
CA ARG A 144 -2.36 18.98 6.33
C ARG A 144 -1.62 18.17 7.40
N ARG A 145 -1.96 16.89 7.55
CA ARG A 145 -1.29 15.98 8.51
C ARG A 145 0.19 15.75 8.17
N VAL A 146 0.52 15.63 6.89
CA VAL A 146 1.90 15.49 6.41
C VAL A 146 2.72 16.74 6.77
N LYS A 147 2.22 17.93 6.44
CA LYS A 147 2.87 19.20 6.77
C LYS A 147 3.09 19.38 8.28
N ALA A 148 2.08 19.04 9.09
CA ALA A 148 2.20 19.14 10.55
C ALA A 148 3.30 18.20 11.11
N ARG A 149 3.48 17.02 10.56
CA ARG A 149 4.57 16.11 10.95
C ARG A 149 5.95 16.62 10.53
N GLY A 150 6.06 17.19 9.33
CA GLY A 150 7.31 17.78 8.83
C GLY A 150 7.80 18.95 9.67
N GLN A 151 6.90 19.78 10.20
CA GLN A 151 7.24 20.90 11.08
C GLN A 151 7.85 20.48 12.44
N VAL A 152 7.56 19.27 12.89
CA VAL A 152 8.09 18.73 14.16
C VAL A 152 9.46 18.10 13.99
N SER A 153 9.79 17.62 12.78
CA SER A 153 10.95 16.75 12.56
C SER A 153 12.12 17.40 11.81
N LEU A 154 11.89 18.52 11.08
CA LEU A 154 12.91 19.18 10.25
C LEU A 154 12.69 20.69 10.21
N PRO A 155 13.76 21.52 10.00
CA PRO A 155 13.66 22.99 9.93
C PRO A 155 12.80 23.51 8.77
N GLU A 156 12.69 22.71 7.69
CA GLU A 156 11.82 22.97 6.54
C GLU A 156 10.95 21.72 6.30
N PRO A 157 9.64 21.89 6.02
CA PRO A 157 8.76 20.75 5.71
C PRO A 157 9.21 20.12 4.38
N PHE A 158 9.91 18.98 4.49
CA PHE A 158 10.37 18.25 3.34
C PHE A 158 9.20 17.39 2.80
N LEU A 159 8.48 17.93 1.82
CA LEU A 159 7.52 17.14 1.03
C LEU A 159 8.29 16.34 -0.02
N ASP A 160 7.95 15.08 -0.19
CA ASP A 160 8.47 14.31 -1.31
C ASP A 160 7.83 14.77 -2.64
N ARG A 161 8.31 14.21 -3.76
CA ARG A 161 7.87 14.63 -5.09
C ARG A 161 6.36 14.43 -5.31
N LEU A 162 5.77 13.37 -4.77
CA LEU A 162 4.33 13.11 -4.88
C LEU A 162 3.52 13.97 -3.91
N GLU A 163 4.01 14.18 -2.68
CA GLU A 163 3.36 15.06 -1.70
C GLU A 163 3.32 16.53 -2.16
N SER A 164 4.23 16.93 -3.08
CA SER A 164 4.28 18.28 -3.66
C SER A 164 3.35 18.49 -4.86
N GLU A 165 2.68 17.46 -5.34
CA GLU A 165 1.72 17.57 -6.45
C GLU A 165 0.50 18.43 -6.10
N ALA A 166 -0.16 18.96 -7.12
CA ALA A 166 -1.36 19.74 -6.97
C ALA A 166 -2.51 18.92 -6.35
N LEU A 167 -3.41 19.59 -5.64
CA LEU A 167 -4.50 18.93 -4.93
C LEU A 167 -5.39 18.09 -5.86
N GLU A 168 -5.62 18.57 -7.07
CA GLU A 168 -6.41 17.87 -8.09
C GLU A 168 -5.80 16.51 -8.49
N PHE A 169 -4.48 16.35 -8.38
CA PHE A 169 -3.82 15.07 -8.56
C PHE A 169 -4.21 14.11 -7.43
N HIS A 170 -4.15 14.55 -6.19
CA HIS A 170 -4.51 13.74 -5.02
C HIS A 170 -6.01 13.41 -4.98
N ASP A 171 -6.88 14.32 -5.45
CA ASP A 171 -8.31 14.06 -5.61
C ASP A 171 -8.54 12.92 -6.62
N ARG A 172 -7.85 12.93 -7.78
CA ARG A 172 -7.92 11.82 -8.75
C ARG A 172 -7.37 10.51 -8.21
N VAL A 173 -6.30 10.56 -7.42
CA VAL A 173 -5.74 9.36 -6.76
C VAL A 173 -6.76 8.75 -5.80
N ARG A 174 -7.39 9.55 -4.94
CA ARG A 174 -8.45 9.09 -4.03
C ARG A 174 -9.60 8.44 -4.80
N GLU A 175 -10.12 9.12 -5.84
CA GLU A 175 -11.17 8.55 -6.68
C GLU A 175 -10.74 7.24 -7.35
N GLY A 176 -9.49 7.13 -7.76
CA GLY A 176 -8.93 5.89 -8.29
C GLY A 176 -8.99 4.74 -7.30
N TYR A 177 -8.64 4.97 -6.04
CA TYR A 177 -8.77 3.97 -4.99
C TYR A 177 -10.22 3.59 -4.71
N LEU A 178 -11.13 4.57 -4.62
CA LEU A 178 -12.54 4.31 -4.41
C LEU A 178 -13.18 3.58 -5.60
N HIS A 179 -12.71 3.86 -6.82
CA HIS A 179 -13.12 3.11 -8.01
C HIS A 179 -12.72 1.63 -7.90
N LEU A 180 -11.46 1.33 -7.56
CA LEU A 180 -10.98 -0.03 -7.34
C LEU A 180 -11.79 -0.76 -6.26
N ALA A 181 -12.09 -0.09 -5.15
CA ALA A 181 -12.88 -0.67 -4.07
C ALA A 181 -14.31 -1.02 -4.51
N ARG A 182 -14.92 -0.22 -5.41
CA ARG A 182 -16.24 -0.53 -5.98
C ARG A 182 -16.20 -1.71 -6.97
N GLU A 183 -15.14 -1.81 -7.76
CA GLU A 183 -14.95 -2.90 -8.73
C GLU A 183 -14.63 -4.25 -8.06
N GLU A 184 -13.91 -4.23 -6.94
CA GLU A 184 -13.46 -5.43 -6.23
C GLU A 184 -13.88 -5.44 -4.74
N PRO A 185 -15.17 -5.28 -4.39
CA PRO A 185 -15.64 -5.11 -3.01
C PRO A 185 -15.35 -6.31 -2.11
N HIS A 186 -15.16 -7.49 -2.68
CA HIS A 186 -14.81 -8.71 -1.94
C HIS A 186 -13.40 -8.67 -1.35
N ARG A 187 -12.49 -7.91 -1.98
CA ARG A 187 -11.08 -7.79 -1.64
C ARG A 187 -10.75 -6.49 -0.90
N PHE A 188 -11.61 -5.47 -0.97
CA PHE A 188 -11.38 -4.19 -0.31
C PHE A 188 -12.15 -4.06 1.00
N LEU A 189 -11.48 -3.51 2.02
CA LEU A 189 -12.08 -2.93 3.21
C LEU A 189 -11.83 -1.42 3.17
N VAL A 190 -12.88 -0.63 2.94
CA VAL A 190 -12.80 0.83 2.97
C VAL A 190 -13.09 1.31 4.38
N VAL A 191 -12.15 2.04 4.98
CA VAL A 191 -12.23 2.53 6.36
C VAL A 191 -12.11 4.05 6.38
N ASP A 192 -13.01 4.72 7.07
CA ASP A 192 -12.95 6.17 7.29
C ASP A 192 -11.75 6.52 8.20
N ALA A 193 -10.72 7.14 7.59
CA ALA A 193 -9.47 7.52 8.25
C ALA A 193 -9.55 8.84 9.04
N THR A 194 -10.73 9.43 9.20
CA THR A 194 -10.95 10.58 10.09
C THR A 194 -11.16 10.15 11.54
N ARG A 195 -11.52 8.89 11.77
CA ARG A 195 -11.83 8.33 13.09
C ARG A 195 -10.57 8.13 13.94
N GLN A 196 -10.76 7.82 15.22
CA GLN A 196 -9.68 7.53 16.15
C GLN A 196 -8.92 6.26 15.73
N GLU A 197 -7.60 6.26 15.95
CA GLU A 197 -6.70 5.16 15.53
C GLU A 197 -7.13 3.79 16.07
N GLU A 198 -7.62 3.73 17.32
CA GLU A 198 -8.09 2.51 17.97
C GLU A 198 -9.36 1.97 17.30
N THR A 199 -10.27 2.86 16.93
CA THR A 199 -11.53 2.49 16.25
C THR A 199 -11.23 1.91 14.87
N ILE A 200 -10.32 2.53 14.12
CA ILE A 200 -9.85 2.05 12.82
C ILE A 200 -9.19 0.68 12.97
N ALA A 201 -8.28 0.53 13.94
CA ALA A 201 -7.59 -0.74 14.21
C ALA A 201 -8.58 -1.87 14.57
N GLY A 202 -9.61 -1.56 15.38
CA GLY A 202 -10.67 -2.50 15.73
C GLY A 202 -11.47 -2.99 14.51
N GLU A 203 -11.86 -2.09 13.61
CA GLU A 203 -12.56 -2.44 12.37
C GLU A 203 -11.70 -3.30 11.44
N ILE A 204 -10.43 -2.94 11.28
CA ILE A 204 -9.47 -3.74 10.50
C ILE A 204 -9.37 -5.15 11.09
N TRP A 205 -9.22 -5.26 12.41
CA TRP A 205 -9.10 -6.55 13.08
C TRP A 205 -10.35 -7.41 12.90
N GLN A 206 -11.55 -6.86 13.06
CA GLN A 206 -12.81 -7.56 12.83
C GLN A 206 -12.92 -8.18 11.43
N ARG A 207 -12.29 -7.56 10.43
CA ARG A 207 -12.26 -8.08 9.05
C ARG A 207 -11.17 -9.13 8.84
N VAL A 208 -10.02 -8.99 9.52
CA VAL A 208 -8.84 -9.85 9.34
C VAL A 208 -8.95 -11.14 10.17
N GLU A 209 -9.44 -11.08 11.40
CA GLU A 209 -9.50 -12.22 12.33
C GLU A 209 -10.22 -13.46 11.74
N PRO A 210 -11.40 -13.33 11.09
CA PRO A 210 -12.06 -14.48 10.45
C PRO A 210 -11.26 -15.09 9.30
N LEU A 211 -10.47 -14.27 8.56
CA LEU A 211 -9.61 -14.77 7.48
C LEU A 211 -8.50 -15.65 8.03
N ILE A 212 -7.90 -15.27 9.16
CA ILE A 212 -6.88 -16.06 9.84
C ILE A 212 -7.47 -17.37 10.36
N GLY A 213 -8.64 -17.31 11.01
CA GLY A 213 -9.33 -18.50 11.54
C GLY A 213 -9.66 -19.51 10.46
N SER A 214 -10.20 -19.07 9.33
CA SER A 214 -10.50 -19.95 8.20
C SER A 214 -9.25 -20.52 7.55
N TRP A 215 -8.17 -19.75 7.48
CA TRP A 215 -6.88 -20.17 6.96
C TRP A 215 -6.23 -21.24 7.86
N ALA A 216 -6.21 -21.06 9.18
CA ALA A 216 -5.65 -22.02 10.15
C ALA A 216 -6.35 -23.38 10.09
N VAL A 217 -7.70 -23.41 10.07
CA VAL A 217 -8.49 -24.64 9.99
C VAL A 217 -8.23 -25.45 8.70
N GLN A 218 -7.97 -24.78 7.57
CA GLN A 218 -7.61 -25.45 6.33
C GLN A 218 -6.18 -26.03 6.37
N GLY A 219 -5.28 -25.51 7.22
CA GLY A 219 -3.92 -26.01 7.43
C GLY A 219 -3.89 -27.33 8.18
N GLU A 220 -4.75 -27.52 9.16
CA GLU A 220 -4.82 -28.71 9.99
C GLU A 220 -5.46 -29.94 9.29
N ARG A 221 -6.13 -29.72 8.16
CA ARG A 221 -6.81 -30.79 7.39
C ARG A 221 -5.95 -31.43 6.29
N ARG A 222 -4.68 -31.08 6.19
CA ARG A 222 -3.71 -31.64 5.25
C ARG A 222 -2.54 -32.30 5.94
#